data_dfbcaaaf49d9df3daaf8a4358ad2e8f2
#
_entry.id   dfbcaaaf49d9df3daaf8a4358ad2e8f2
#
_cell.length_a   1.000
_cell.length_b   1.000
_cell.length_c   1.000
_cell.angle_alpha   90.00
_cell.angle_beta   90.00
_cell.angle_gamma   90.00
#
_symmetry.space_group_name_H-M   'P 1'
#
loop_
_entity.id
_entity.type
_entity.pdbx_description
1 polymer ?
#
loop_
_entity_poly.entity_id
_entity_poly.type
_entity_poly.pdbx_seq_one_letter_code
_entity_poly.pdbx_strand_id
1 'polypeptide(L)'
;MSSIESNNNVDHAELAKFSALASKWWDPNSEFRPLHEINPLRLNWIDERVGLKGKRVLDVGCGGGILAESMARRGADVLGIDLADKSLKVAELHKLETGEKCQFSI
;
A
#
# COMPACT_ATOMS: atom_id res chain seq x y z
N MET A 1 -32.32 -0.80 -0.29
CA MET A 1 -31.54 -0.99 -1.51
C MET A 1 -31.22 0.31 -2.22
N SER A 2 -32.12 1.31 -2.15
CA SER A 2 -31.80 2.65 -2.66
C SER A 2 -30.55 3.24 -2.01
N SER A 3 -30.28 2.91 -0.75
CA SER A 3 -29.07 3.34 -0.06
C SER A 3 -27.79 2.79 -0.70
N ILE A 4 -27.86 1.60 -1.26
CA ILE A 4 -26.73 0.99 -1.96
C ILE A 4 -26.42 1.76 -3.25
N GLU A 5 -27.44 2.15 -4.00
CA GLU A 5 -27.27 2.92 -5.23
C GLU A 5 -26.69 4.31 -4.93
N SER A 6 -27.18 4.98 -3.89
CA SER A 6 -26.66 6.27 -3.45
C SER A 6 -25.20 6.14 -3.02
N ASN A 7 -24.86 5.08 -2.28
CA ASN A 7 -23.50 4.82 -1.85
C ASN A 7 -22.59 4.53 -3.04
N ASN A 8 -23.08 3.81 -4.05
CA ASN A 8 -22.30 3.55 -5.25
C ASN A 8 -21.90 4.83 -5.99
N ASN A 9 -22.81 5.81 -6.09
CA ASN A 9 -22.51 7.09 -6.72
C ASN A 9 -21.45 7.86 -5.93
N VAL A 10 -21.59 7.89 -4.60
CA VAL A 10 -20.59 8.51 -3.72
C VAL A 10 -19.27 7.76 -3.80
N ASP A 11 -19.32 6.44 -3.81
CA ASP A 11 -18.14 5.58 -3.88
C ASP A 11 -17.39 5.77 -5.18
N HIS A 12 -18.07 5.96 -6.31
CA HIS A 12 -17.42 6.24 -7.59
C HIS A 12 -16.62 7.54 -7.56
N ALA A 13 -17.17 8.60 -6.98
CA ALA A 13 -16.48 9.87 -6.84
C ALA A 13 -15.28 9.76 -5.92
N GLU A 14 -15.43 9.05 -4.80
CA GLU A 14 -14.33 8.80 -3.87
C GLU A 14 -13.24 7.92 -4.50
N LEU A 15 -13.64 6.85 -5.19
CA LEU A 15 -12.69 5.99 -5.88
C LEU A 15 -11.86 6.77 -6.90
N ALA A 16 -12.47 7.70 -7.63
CA ALA A 16 -11.75 8.54 -8.56
C ALA A 16 -10.69 9.37 -7.87
N LYS A 17 -11.00 9.95 -6.71
CA LYS A 17 -10.05 10.72 -5.91
C LYS A 17 -8.91 9.86 -5.39
N PHE A 18 -9.23 8.67 -4.86
CA PHE A 18 -8.22 7.76 -4.34
C PHE A 18 -7.37 7.17 -5.46
N SER A 19 -7.95 6.89 -6.63
CA SER A 19 -7.20 6.44 -7.79
C SER A 19 -6.19 7.49 -8.25
N ALA A 20 -6.59 8.77 -8.27
CA ALA A 20 -5.68 9.87 -8.60
C ALA A 20 -4.55 9.97 -7.59
N LEU A 21 -4.87 9.87 -6.29
CA LEU A 21 -3.85 9.88 -5.23
C LEU A 21 -2.94 8.65 -5.32
N ALA A 22 -3.49 7.47 -5.58
CA ALA A 22 -2.72 6.24 -5.75
C ALA A 22 -1.76 6.34 -6.93
N SER A 23 -2.20 6.92 -8.04
CA SER A 23 -1.34 7.13 -9.20
C SER A 23 -0.14 8.02 -8.87
N LYS A 24 -0.36 9.09 -8.08
CA LYS A 24 0.74 9.94 -7.61
C LYS A 24 1.65 9.21 -6.63
N TRP A 25 1.06 8.53 -5.66
CA TRP A 25 1.83 7.83 -4.62
C TRP A 25 2.80 6.82 -5.22
N TRP A 26 2.34 6.08 -6.22
CA TRP A 26 3.12 5.02 -6.85
C TRP A 26 3.93 5.48 -8.06
N ASP A 27 3.84 6.75 -8.44
CA ASP A 27 4.66 7.34 -9.49
C ASP A 27 6.01 7.75 -8.92
N PRO A 28 7.11 7.12 -9.34
CA PRO A 28 8.44 7.44 -8.82
C PRO A 28 8.96 8.83 -9.22
N ASN A 29 8.25 9.52 -10.10
CA ASN A 29 8.60 10.87 -10.53
C ASN A 29 7.71 11.95 -9.93
N SER A 30 6.79 11.55 -9.03
CA SER A 30 5.90 12.48 -8.33
C SER A 30 6.55 13.08 -7.08
N GLU A 31 5.75 13.82 -6.31
CA GLU A 31 6.14 14.33 -5.00
C GLU A 31 6.51 13.23 -3.99
N PHE A 32 6.13 11.98 -4.24
CA PHE A 32 6.47 10.81 -3.43
C PHE A 32 7.79 10.15 -3.86
N ARG A 33 8.53 10.75 -4.77
CA ARG A 33 9.81 10.26 -5.24
C ARG A 33 10.79 9.87 -4.13
N PRO A 34 10.94 10.65 -3.04
CA PRO A 34 11.85 10.27 -1.97
C PRO A 34 11.54 8.90 -1.36
N LEU A 35 10.27 8.53 -1.28
CA LEU A 35 9.88 7.21 -0.76
C LEU A 35 10.34 6.09 -1.69
N HIS A 36 10.23 6.29 -2.99
CA HIS A 36 10.68 5.31 -3.99
C HIS A 36 12.20 5.19 -4.03
N GLU A 37 12.91 6.29 -3.81
CA GLU A 37 14.37 6.27 -3.81
C GLU A 37 14.93 5.55 -2.59
N ILE A 38 14.33 5.73 -1.42
CA ILE A 38 14.82 5.08 -0.20
C ILE A 38 14.33 3.64 -0.05
N ASN A 39 13.23 3.28 -0.70
CA ASN A 39 12.61 1.97 -0.50
C ASN A 39 13.54 0.78 -0.78
N PRO A 40 14.29 0.74 -1.90
CA PRO A 40 15.21 -0.38 -2.15
C PRO A 40 16.28 -0.53 -1.08
N LEU A 41 16.77 0.58 -0.53
CA LEU A 41 17.78 0.56 0.53
C LEU A 41 17.21 -0.03 1.81
N ARG A 42 16.00 0.40 2.18
CA ARG A 42 15.31 -0.11 3.37
C ARG A 42 14.97 -1.59 3.22
N LEU A 43 14.45 -1.97 2.07
CA LEU A 43 14.06 -3.34 1.78
C LEU A 43 15.26 -4.28 1.86
N ASN A 44 16.37 -3.93 1.22
CA ASN A 44 17.58 -4.73 1.24
C ASN A 44 18.16 -4.83 2.64
N TRP A 45 18.17 -3.72 3.38
CA TRP A 45 18.66 -3.69 4.76
C TRP A 45 17.86 -4.65 5.65
N ILE A 46 16.54 -4.64 5.53
CA ILE A 46 15.66 -5.52 6.31
C ILE A 46 15.89 -6.99 5.91
N ASP A 47 15.88 -7.26 4.62
CA ASP A 47 15.99 -8.63 4.11
C ASP A 47 17.32 -9.28 4.48
N GLU A 48 18.42 -8.51 4.42
CA GLU A 48 19.73 -9.01 4.82
C GLU A 48 19.78 -9.42 6.30
N ARG A 49 19.01 -8.72 7.15
CA ARG A 49 19.03 -8.98 8.60
C ARG A 49 18.07 -10.05 9.05
N VAL A 50 16.90 -10.15 8.42
CA VAL A 50 15.86 -11.07 8.91
C VAL A 50 15.53 -12.20 7.95
N GLY A 51 15.88 -12.07 6.67
CA GLY A 51 15.47 -13.04 5.66
C GLY A 51 13.95 -13.05 5.51
N LEU A 52 13.43 -12.16 4.68
CA LEU A 52 11.98 -11.92 4.57
C LEU A 52 11.16 -13.12 4.13
N LYS A 53 11.72 -13.98 3.28
CA LYS A 53 10.98 -15.11 2.74
C LYS A 53 10.43 -16.01 3.86
N GLY A 54 9.13 -16.21 3.85
CA GLY A 54 8.45 -17.04 4.83
C GLY A 54 8.21 -16.37 6.18
N LYS A 55 8.59 -15.12 6.36
CA LYS A 55 8.40 -14.38 7.61
C LYS A 55 7.05 -13.70 7.66
N ARG A 56 6.52 -13.58 8.87
CA ARG A 56 5.34 -12.75 9.14
C ARG A 56 5.85 -11.38 9.59
N VAL A 57 5.39 -10.33 8.90
CA VAL A 57 5.91 -8.97 9.10
C VAL A 57 4.76 -8.01 9.39
N LEU A 58 4.95 -7.18 10.39
CA LEU A 58 4.06 -6.06 10.69
C LEU A 58 4.77 -4.76 10.29
N ASP A 59 4.16 -4.03 9.34
CA ASP A 59 4.67 -2.72 8.91
C ASP A 59 3.83 -1.61 9.56
N VAL A 60 4.37 -1.00 10.61
CA VAL A 60 3.69 0.06 11.36
C VAL A 60 3.91 1.40 10.68
N GLY A 61 2.81 2.10 10.39
CA GLY A 61 2.88 3.34 9.62
C GLY A 61 3.15 3.07 8.15
N CYS A 62 2.48 2.08 7.58
CA CYS A 62 2.77 1.58 6.24
C CYS A 62 2.48 2.57 5.11
N GLY A 63 1.67 3.60 5.35
CA GLY A 63 1.29 4.57 4.33
C GLY A 63 0.61 3.92 3.14
N GLY A 64 1.03 4.29 1.93
CA GLY A 64 0.50 3.75 0.69
C GLY A 64 0.99 2.36 0.29
N GLY A 65 1.77 1.71 1.16
CA GLY A 65 2.13 0.30 1.00
C GLY A 65 3.40 0.03 0.19
N ILE A 66 4.22 1.02 -0.08
CA ILE A 66 5.42 0.83 -0.92
C ILE A 66 6.35 -0.22 -0.33
N LEU A 67 6.72 -0.08 0.94
CA LEU A 67 7.59 -1.04 1.60
C LEU A 67 6.87 -2.38 1.84
N ALA A 68 5.62 -2.33 2.30
CA ALA A 68 4.83 -3.54 2.58
C ALA A 68 4.71 -4.44 1.35
N GLU A 69 4.37 -3.87 0.19
CA GLU A 69 4.29 -4.64 -1.05
C GLU A 69 5.65 -5.21 -1.47
N SER A 70 6.71 -4.43 -1.29
CA SER A 70 8.07 -4.88 -1.61
C SER A 70 8.47 -6.09 -0.78
N MET A 71 8.14 -6.08 0.52
CA MET A 71 8.41 -7.20 1.40
C MET A 71 7.57 -8.43 1.02
N ALA A 72 6.32 -8.22 0.64
CA ALA A 72 5.46 -9.30 0.17
C ALA A 72 6.01 -9.96 -1.10
N ARG A 73 6.55 -9.17 -2.03
CA ARG A 73 7.20 -9.71 -3.23
C ARG A 73 8.42 -10.56 -2.92
N ARG A 74 9.08 -10.29 -1.81
CA ARG A 74 10.21 -11.09 -1.32
C ARG A 74 9.77 -12.34 -0.54
N GLY A 75 8.47 -12.60 -0.49
CA GLY A 75 7.93 -13.83 0.11
C GLY A 75 7.51 -13.69 1.57
N ALA A 76 7.44 -12.48 2.10
CA ALA A 76 6.93 -12.26 3.45
C ALA A 76 5.39 -12.21 3.46
N ASP A 77 4.81 -12.61 4.59
CA ASP A 77 3.40 -12.42 4.88
C ASP A 77 3.27 -11.12 5.66
N VAL A 78 2.79 -10.07 5.00
CA VAL A 78 2.86 -8.70 5.53
C VAL A 78 1.49 -8.19 5.92
N LEU A 79 1.40 -7.62 7.12
CA LEU A 79 0.29 -6.79 7.53
C LEU A 79 0.80 -5.36 7.70
N GLY A 80 0.27 -4.44 6.92
CA GLY A 80 0.54 -3.01 7.07
C GLY A 80 -0.55 -2.36 7.90
N ILE A 81 -0.17 -1.53 8.86
CA ILE A 81 -1.12 -0.75 9.65
C ILE A 81 -0.77 0.72 9.58
N ASP A 82 -1.81 1.56 9.60
CA ASP A 82 -1.66 3.00 9.58
C ASP A 82 -2.90 3.65 10.15
N LEU A 83 -2.75 4.80 10.79
CA LEU A 83 -3.89 5.59 11.27
C LEU A 83 -4.51 6.43 10.17
N ALA A 84 -3.78 6.67 9.08
CA ALA A 84 -4.24 7.49 7.96
C ALA A 84 -5.09 6.65 7.00
N ASP A 85 -6.39 6.75 7.11
CA ASP A 85 -7.35 6.00 6.31
C ASP A 85 -7.13 6.22 4.80
N LYS A 86 -6.81 7.45 4.39
CA LYS A 86 -6.54 7.75 2.97
C LYS A 86 -5.34 6.99 2.43
N SER A 87 -4.28 6.90 3.22
CA SER A 87 -3.09 6.13 2.83
C SER A 87 -3.40 4.65 2.68
N LEU A 88 -4.19 4.09 3.60
CA LEU A 88 -4.59 2.69 3.53
C LEU A 88 -5.45 2.41 2.29
N LYS A 89 -6.30 3.34 1.90
CA LYS A 89 -7.10 3.19 0.68
C LYS A 89 -6.21 3.19 -0.56
N VAL A 90 -5.17 4.01 -0.59
CA VAL A 90 -4.16 3.98 -1.64
C VAL A 90 -3.48 2.61 -1.71
N ALA A 91 -3.08 2.07 -0.56
CA ALA A 91 -2.45 0.76 -0.47
C ALA A 91 -3.37 -0.36 -0.98
N GLU A 92 -4.64 -0.33 -0.59
CA GLU A 92 -5.63 -1.32 -1.03
C GLU A 92 -5.88 -1.25 -2.53
N LEU A 93 -5.97 -0.06 -3.11
CA LEU A 93 -6.16 0.10 -4.55
C LEU A 93 -4.98 -0.45 -5.34
N HIS A 94 -3.77 -0.15 -4.92
CA HIS A 94 -2.58 -0.64 -5.60
C HIS A 94 -2.46 -2.16 -5.49
N LYS A 95 -2.80 -2.72 -4.34
CA LYS A 95 -2.84 -4.15 -4.13
C LYS A 95 -3.78 -4.85 -5.10
N LEU A 96 -4.94 -4.26 -5.39
CA LEU A 96 -5.88 -4.82 -6.37
C LEU A 96 -5.27 -4.90 -7.77
N GLU A 97 -4.44 -3.92 -8.15
CA GLU A 97 -3.78 -3.91 -9.44
C GLU A 97 -2.66 -4.94 -9.54
N THR A 98 -1.87 -5.08 -8.49
CA THR A 98 -0.68 -5.93 -8.51
C THR A 98 -0.93 -7.36 -8.07
N GLY A 99 -1.99 -7.61 -7.32
CA GLY A 99 -2.31 -8.94 -6.79
C GLY A 99 -1.38 -9.39 -5.67
N GLU A 100 -0.60 -8.50 -5.08
CA GLU A 100 0.32 -8.86 -4.01
C GLU A 100 -0.42 -9.29 -2.75
N LYS A 101 0.17 -10.25 -2.03
CA LYS A 101 -0.43 -10.86 -0.84
C LYS A 101 -0.03 -10.13 0.43
N CYS A 102 -0.38 -8.87 0.54
CA CYS A 102 -0.24 -8.13 1.78
C CYS A 102 -1.62 -7.65 2.23
N GLN A 103 -1.78 -7.47 3.53
CA GLN A 103 -3.02 -7.00 4.12
C GLN A 103 -2.79 -5.64 4.77
N PHE A 104 -3.84 -4.82 4.81
CA PHE A 104 -3.77 -3.50 5.41
C PHE A 104 -4.92 -3.29 6.37
N SER A 105 -4.65 -2.59 7.49
CA SER A 105 -5.65 -2.31 8.52
C SER A 105 -5.31 -1.04 9.29
N ILE A 106 -6.31 -0.47 9.90
CA ILE A 106 -6.14 0.65 10.81
C ILE A 106 -5.51 0.17 12.12
#